data_cfad359e082c9ae6cb9587764b9b0fc5
#
_entry.id   cfad359e082c9ae6cb9587764b9b0fc5
#
_cell.length_a   1.000
_cell.length_b   1.000
_cell.length_c   1.000
_cell.angle_alpha   90.00
_cell.angle_beta   90.00
_cell.angle_gamma   90.00
#
_symmetry.space_group_name_H-M   'P 1'
#
loop_
_entity.id
_entity.type
_entity.pdbx_description
1 polymer ?
#
loop_
_entity_poly.entity_id
_entity_poly.type
_entity_poly.pdbx_seq_one_letter_code
_entity_poly.pdbx_strand_id
1 'polypeptide(L)'
;MNWHQEEPDEPSSRDGSAAAGVGVIDGDRGLPPGFGHPHASEEARAVAEAGLILRVQVGSGVHGTAISGQDDRDEMGICLEPAAFVTGLARVPRGIDADGREIEFEQYQRHTVWDEPGGLANRSGAGDLDVVVYSARKWCRLALAGNPTVLLALFVPDEEVVYRNEVGAELVDNASRFVSTLAARRFLGYLRAQKAAMLGLSGAHTNRPELVATHGYDTKFAMHALRLGVQGVEFLTTGRISLPIPEPDLGYLRAIRRGEVGMAEVVAAITHAERRLEELGGASTVPDEPDRRWVDDWLHRAHLDYWATRPPAAPAQHG
;
A
#
# COMPACT_ATOMS: atom_id res chain seq x y z
N MET A 1 -21.60 -5.17 43.27
CA MET A 1 -20.78 -5.99 42.36
C MET A 1 -20.25 -5.05 41.32
N ASN A 2 -18.98 -4.68 41.48
CA ASN A 2 -18.29 -3.76 40.58
C ASN A 2 -17.74 -4.56 39.39
N TRP A 3 -18.18 -4.23 38.20
CA TRP A 3 -17.50 -4.63 36.97
C TRP A 3 -16.58 -3.48 36.56
N HIS A 4 -15.29 -3.68 36.68
CA HIS A 4 -14.27 -2.81 36.10
C HIS A 4 -14.47 -2.85 34.58
N GLN A 5 -14.74 -1.70 33.99
CA GLN A 5 -14.61 -1.47 32.56
C GLN A 5 -13.11 -1.43 32.26
N GLU A 6 -12.60 -2.48 31.63
CA GLU A 6 -11.33 -2.41 30.93
C GLU A 6 -11.53 -1.54 29.69
N GLU A 7 -10.90 -0.38 29.67
CA GLU A 7 -10.76 0.43 28.47
C GLU A 7 -10.00 -0.42 27.43
N PRO A 8 -10.45 -0.46 26.17
CA PRO A 8 -9.66 -1.11 25.14
C PRO A 8 -8.38 -0.32 24.91
N ASP A 9 -7.24 -0.99 25.05
CA ASP A 9 -5.92 -0.50 24.67
C ASP A 9 -5.99 0.23 23.33
N GLU A 10 -5.67 1.51 23.33
CA GLU A 10 -5.39 2.24 22.10
C GLU A 10 -4.24 1.53 21.39
N PRO A 11 -4.41 1.12 20.11
CA PRO A 11 -3.29 0.59 19.36
C PRO A 11 -2.26 1.70 19.22
N SER A 12 -1.09 1.47 19.78
CA SER A 12 0.05 2.37 19.72
C SER A 12 0.25 2.89 18.29
N SER A 13 0.41 4.19 18.16
CA SER A 13 0.54 4.97 16.93
C SER A 13 1.84 4.68 16.13
N ARG A 14 2.23 3.42 15.99
CA ARG A 14 3.43 3.00 15.24
C ARG A 14 3.15 2.51 13.81
N ASP A 15 1.90 2.42 13.39
CA ASP A 15 1.51 1.97 12.04
C ASP A 15 1.13 3.12 11.08
N GLY A 16 1.69 4.30 11.28
CA GLY A 16 1.48 5.47 10.42
C GLY A 16 2.14 5.42 9.03
N SER A 17 2.81 4.33 8.64
CA SER A 17 3.73 4.36 7.50
C SER A 17 3.22 3.76 6.19
N ALA A 18 1.96 3.44 6.07
CA ALA A 18 1.45 2.82 4.84
C ALA A 18 0.40 3.66 4.11
N ALA A 19 0.49 4.97 4.16
CA ALA A 19 -0.58 5.85 3.69
C ALA A 19 -0.20 6.92 2.67
N ALA A 20 0.92 6.79 2.04
CA ALA A 20 1.15 7.53 0.81
C ALA A 20 1.03 6.52 -0.33
N GLY A 21 0.43 6.88 -1.42
CA GLY A 21 0.67 6.15 -2.66
C GLY A 21 2.15 5.81 -2.70
N VAL A 22 2.56 4.63 -3.16
CA VAL A 22 3.92 4.13 -3.11
C VAL A 22 4.91 5.30 -3.31
N GLY A 23 5.16 6.04 -2.30
CA GLY A 23 5.86 7.30 -2.32
C GLY A 23 6.27 7.61 -0.90
N VAL A 24 7.54 7.34 -0.59
CA VAL A 24 8.23 7.76 0.63
C VAL A 24 7.53 7.25 1.90
N ILE A 25 7.82 6.02 2.25
CA ILE A 25 7.81 5.64 3.66
C ILE A 25 8.83 6.58 4.31
N ASP A 26 8.36 7.36 5.28
CA ASP A 26 9.18 8.20 6.15
C ASP A 26 10.07 7.29 7.05
N GLY A 27 10.74 6.30 6.40
CA GLY A 27 11.55 5.25 7.01
C GLY A 27 12.99 5.63 7.28
N ASP A 28 13.40 6.83 6.83
CA ASP A 28 14.79 7.28 7.01
C ASP A 28 15.03 8.08 8.31
N ARG A 29 13.99 8.33 9.08
CA ARG A 29 14.15 9.00 10.37
C ARG A 29 14.55 8.00 11.45
N GLY A 30 15.83 7.70 11.51
CA GLY A 30 16.39 6.93 12.59
C GLY A 30 17.42 5.87 12.21
N LEU A 31 17.63 5.60 10.92
CA LEU A 31 18.73 4.73 10.52
C LEU A 31 20.08 5.45 10.67
N PRO A 32 21.09 4.81 11.24
CA PRO A 32 22.43 5.39 11.31
C PRO A 32 22.96 5.73 9.90
N PRO A 33 23.79 6.79 9.76
CA PRO A 33 24.39 7.12 8.47
C PRO A 33 25.16 5.92 7.90
N GLY A 34 24.86 5.55 6.65
CA GLY A 34 25.48 4.42 5.96
C GLY A 34 24.68 3.11 6.02
N PHE A 35 23.54 3.08 6.70
CA PHE A 35 22.59 1.96 6.60
C PHE A 35 21.66 2.16 5.40
N GLY A 36 21.49 1.11 4.61
CA GLY A 36 20.49 1.03 3.56
C GLY A 36 19.08 0.86 4.15
N HIS A 37 18.07 0.99 3.31
CA HIS A 37 16.68 0.71 3.73
C HIS A 37 16.57 -0.76 4.21
N PRO A 38 15.98 -1.05 5.39
CA PRO A 38 16.00 -2.38 6.00
C PRO A 38 15.38 -3.49 5.14
N HIS A 39 14.45 -3.11 4.25
CA HIS A 39 13.78 -4.05 3.34
C HIS A 39 14.41 -4.09 1.92
N ALA A 40 15.53 -3.42 1.67
CA ALA A 40 16.16 -3.32 0.34
C ALA A 40 17.39 -4.23 0.16
N SER A 41 17.63 -5.19 1.07
CA SER A 41 18.77 -6.09 0.95
C SER A 41 18.62 -7.09 -0.20
N GLU A 42 19.74 -7.58 -0.74
CA GLU A 42 19.75 -8.60 -1.79
C GLU A 42 19.14 -9.92 -1.30
N GLU A 43 19.26 -10.21 -0.02
CA GLU A 43 18.65 -11.39 0.60
C GLU A 43 17.12 -11.26 0.65
N ALA A 44 16.60 -10.08 1.00
CA ALA A 44 15.16 -9.80 0.93
C ALA A 44 14.65 -9.89 -0.51
N ARG A 45 15.43 -9.39 -1.49
CA ARG A 45 15.13 -9.53 -2.91
C ARG A 45 15.05 -10.99 -3.33
N ALA A 46 16.04 -11.79 -2.97
CA ALA A 46 16.07 -13.21 -3.31
C ALA A 46 14.86 -13.98 -2.77
N VAL A 47 14.43 -13.68 -1.54
CA VAL A 47 13.21 -14.27 -0.95
C VAL A 47 11.97 -13.84 -1.75
N ALA A 48 11.85 -12.55 -2.05
CA ALA A 48 10.71 -11.99 -2.76
C ALA A 48 10.57 -12.56 -4.19
N GLU A 49 11.67 -12.58 -4.96
CA GLU A 49 11.69 -13.10 -6.33
C GLU A 49 11.43 -14.61 -6.38
N ALA A 50 12.03 -15.36 -5.45
CA ALA A 50 11.85 -16.80 -5.41
C ALA A 50 10.42 -17.24 -5.14
N GLY A 51 9.68 -16.51 -4.31
CA GLY A 51 8.30 -16.83 -3.93
C GLY A 51 7.24 -16.02 -4.68
N LEU A 52 7.60 -15.19 -5.66
CA LEU A 52 6.66 -14.29 -6.34
C LEU A 52 5.46 -15.03 -6.93
N ILE A 53 4.25 -14.57 -6.60
CA ILE A 53 3.00 -15.11 -7.12
C ILE A 53 2.21 -14.10 -7.94
N LEU A 54 2.33 -12.82 -7.62
CA LEU A 54 1.67 -11.72 -8.31
C LEU A 54 2.58 -10.49 -8.28
N ARG A 55 2.66 -9.75 -9.40
CA ARG A 55 3.26 -8.42 -9.47
C ARG A 55 2.48 -7.59 -10.46
N VAL A 56 2.04 -6.42 -10.05
CA VAL A 56 1.16 -5.54 -10.82
C VAL A 56 1.67 -4.11 -10.76
N GLN A 57 1.35 -3.32 -11.78
CA GLN A 57 1.51 -1.88 -11.71
C GLN A 57 0.47 -1.29 -10.76
N VAL A 58 0.88 -0.30 -9.98
CA VAL A 58 0.02 0.48 -9.07
C VAL A 58 0.30 1.97 -9.24
N GLY A 59 -0.07 2.81 -8.29
CA GLY A 59 0.24 4.24 -8.32
C GLY A 59 -0.55 5.04 -9.35
N SER A 60 -0.01 6.19 -9.75
CA SER A 60 -0.70 7.17 -10.60
C SER A 60 -1.00 6.61 -12.01
N GLY A 61 -0.15 5.72 -12.52
CA GLY A 61 -0.30 5.09 -13.83
C GLY A 61 -1.60 4.31 -13.93
N VAL A 62 -1.79 3.32 -13.06
CA VAL A 62 -2.97 2.43 -13.09
C VAL A 62 -4.27 3.19 -12.78
N HIS A 63 -4.22 4.25 -11.97
CA HIS A 63 -5.39 5.10 -11.71
C HIS A 63 -5.77 5.98 -12.91
N GLY A 64 -4.87 6.15 -13.87
CA GLY A 64 -5.04 7.08 -14.98
C GLY A 64 -4.77 8.55 -14.63
N THR A 65 -4.23 8.82 -13.45
CA THR A 65 -3.97 10.18 -12.95
C THR A 65 -2.53 10.66 -13.18
N ALA A 66 -1.70 9.86 -13.82
CA ALA A 66 -0.32 10.19 -14.12
C ALA A 66 -0.19 11.41 -15.02
N ILE A 67 0.83 12.23 -14.78
CA ILE A 67 1.27 13.31 -15.67
C ILE A 67 2.47 12.80 -16.46
N SER A 68 2.30 12.76 -17.77
CA SER A 68 3.36 12.29 -18.67
C SER A 68 4.67 13.03 -18.44
N GLY A 69 5.76 12.28 -18.30
CA GLY A 69 7.11 12.83 -18.09
C GLY A 69 7.38 13.38 -16.69
N GLN A 70 6.51 13.14 -15.72
CA GLN A 70 6.70 13.61 -14.34
C GLN A 70 6.59 12.51 -13.28
N ASP A 71 5.76 11.49 -13.52
CA ASP A 71 5.51 10.45 -12.54
C ASP A 71 6.40 9.22 -12.79
N ASP A 72 6.76 8.56 -11.70
CA ASP A 72 7.45 7.28 -11.62
C ASP A 72 6.52 6.11 -11.99
N ARG A 73 7.11 4.93 -12.12
CA ARG A 73 6.40 3.67 -12.24
C ARG A 73 6.40 2.96 -10.90
N ASP A 74 5.21 2.75 -10.35
CA ASP A 74 5.03 2.02 -9.10
C ASP A 74 4.61 0.58 -9.38
N GLU A 75 5.20 -0.39 -8.69
CA GLU A 75 4.81 -1.79 -8.77
C GLU A 75 4.65 -2.42 -7.38
N MET A 76 3.61 -3.24 -7.24
CA MET A 76 3.34 -4.02 -6.04
C MET A 76 3.37 -5.51 -6.37
N GLY A 77 4.08 -6.28 -5.53
CA GLY A 77 4.10 -7.73 -5.63
C GLY A 77 3.65 -8.41 -4.34
N ILE A 78 3.37 -9.71 -4.47
CA ILE A 78 3.06 -10.63 -3.38
C ILE A 78 3.92 -11.87 -3.57
N CYS A 79 4.59 -12.33 -2.52
CA CYS A 79 5.41 -13.53 -2.55
C CYS A 79 5.10 -14.47 -1.38
N LEU A 80 5.24 -15.77 -1.61
CA LEU A 80 5.19 -16.80 -0.57
C LEU A 80 6.56 -16.90 0.11
N GLU A 81 6.57 -16.88 1.43
CA GLU A 81 7.79 -16.95 2.21
C GLU A 81 8.28 -18.40 2.32
N PRO A 82 9.62 -18.66 2.29
CA PRO A 82 10.17 -19.97 2.63
C PRO A 82 9.82 -20.38 4.07
N ALA A 83 9.69 -21.69 4.31
CA ALA A 83 9.31 -22.25 5.62
C ALA A 83 10.17 -21.72 6.78
N ALA A 84 11.46 -21.50 6.54
CA ALA A 84 12.39 -20.99 7.54
C ALA A 84 11.98 -19.60 8.10
N PHE A 85 11.31 -18.76 7.30
CA PHE A 85 10.82 -17.44 7.71
C PHE A 85 9.41 -17.45 8.32
N VAL A 86 8.65 -18.52 8.15
CA VAL A 86 7.26 -18.63 8.64
C VAL A 86 7.19 -19.47 9.92
N THR A 87 7.79 -20.66 9.91
CA THR A 87 7.75 -21.62 11.01
C THR A 87 9.10 -21.80 11.69
N GLY A 88 10.18 -21.28 11.10
CA GLY A 88 11.55 -21.29 11.62
C GLY A 88 11.93 -19.97 12.30
N LEU A 89 13.24 -19.81 12.51
CA LEU A 89 13.83 -18.64 13.16
C LEU A 89 14.67 -17.78 12.20
N ALA A 90 14.51 -17.98 10.88
CA ALA A 90 15.23 -17.18 9.90
C ALA A 90 14.84 -15.70 9.99
N ARG A 91 15.85 -14.84 9.87
CA ARG A 91 15.70 -13.39 9.74
C ARG A 91 16.33 -12.96 8.41
N VAL A 92 16.01 -11.77 7.97
CA VAL A 92 16.65 -11.22 6.78
C VAL A 92 18.08 -10.82 7.15
N PRO A 93 19.10 -11.52 6.64
CA PRO A 93 20.48 -11.11 6.87
C PRO A 93 20.68 -9.68 6.38
N ARG A 94 21.34 -8.84 7.17
CA ARG A 94 21.59 -7.42 6.89
C ARG A 94 20.35 -6.52 6.83
N GLY A 95 19.13 -7.05 7.04
CA GLY A 95 17.97 -6.23 7.35
C GLY A 95 18.02 -5.86 8.83
N ILE A 96 18.27 -4.58 9.14
CA ILE A 96 18.40 -4.09 10.53
C ILE A 96 17.43 -2.92 10.69
N ASP A 97 16.62 -2.94 11.73
CA ASP A 97 15.74 -1.83 12.07
C ASP A 97 16.51 -0.65 12.71
N ALA A 98 15.80 0.41 13.04
CA ALA A 98 16.39 1.60 13.67
C ALA A 98 17.06 1.32 15.03
N ASP A 99 16.71 0.21 15.69
CA ASP A 99 17.26 -0.22 16.95
C ASP A 99 18.45 -1.20 16.80
N GLY A 100 18.87 -1.50 15.57
CA GLY A 100 19.97 -2.41 15.26
C GLY A 100 19.60 -3.89 15.37
N ARG A 101 18.31 -4.25 15.33
CA ARG A 101 17.84 -5.64 15.38
C ARG A 101 17.59 -6.19 14.00
N GLU A 102 17.90 -7.48 13.82
CA GLU A 102 17.50 -8.20 12.61
C GLU A 102 15.98 -8.25 12.47
N ILE A 103 15.50 -7.93 11.26
CA ILE A 103 14.06 -7.89 10.97
C ILE A 103 13.53 -9.21 10.43
N GLU A 104 12.26 -9.49 10.69
CA GLU A 104 11.51 -10.54 10.02
C GLU A 104 11.29 -10.16 8.56
N PHE A 105 11.28 -11.17 7.68
CA PHE A 105 10.91 -10.91 6.30
C PHE A 105 9.40 -10.63 6.22
N GLU A 106 9.07 -9.39 5.94
CA GLU A 106 7.68 -8.95 5.71
C GLU A 106 7.48 -8.37 4.32
N GLN A 107 8.55 -7.86 3.71
CA GLN A 107 8.53 -7.29 2.36
C GLN A 107 9.94 -7.13 1.81
N TYR A 108 10.03 -6.96 0.50
CA TYR A 108 11.16 -6.36 -0.19
C TYR A 108 10.74 -5.02 -0.76
N GLN A 109 11.62 -4.02 -0.70
CA GLN A 109 11.36 -2.70 -1.26
C GLN A 109 12.57 -2.17 -1.97
N ARG A 110 12.35 -1.57 -3.15
CA ARG A 110 13.40 -0.96 -3.95
C ARG A 110 12.85 0.25 -4.69
N HIS A 111 13.62 1.34 -4.69
CA HIS A 111 13.43 2.48 -5.57
C HIS A 111 14.69 2.65 -6.40
N THR A 112 14.61 2.76 -7.71
CA THR A 112 15.78 2.86 -8.59
C THR A 112 16.60 4.11 -8.30
N VAL A 113 15.95 5.20 -7.92
CA VAL A 113 16.58 6.47 -7.55
C VAL A 113 17.52 6.36 -6.33
N TRP A 114 17.40 5.31 -5.53
CA TRP A 114 18.32 5.11 -4.38
C TRP A 114 19.73 4.73 -4.79
N ASP A 115 19.93 4.31 -6.05
CA ASP A 115 21.27 4.04 -6.59
C ASP A 115 22.02 5.30 -7.02
N GLU A 116 21.33 6.43 -7.07
CA GLU A 116 21.90 7.71 -7.46
C GLU A 116 22.56 8.43 -6.27
N PRO A 117 23.46 9.40 -6.54
CA PRO A 117 24.01 10.25 -5.48
C PRO A 117 22.90 10.92 -4.66
N GLY A 118 22.89 10.71 -3.34
CA GLY A 118 21.83 11.13 -2.43
C GLY A 118 21.10 9.95 -1.77
N GLY A 119 21.16 8.76 -2.37
CA GLY A 119 20.65 7.53 -1.78
C GLY A 119 19.16 7.62 -1.40
N LEU A 120 18.83 7.20 -0.18
CA LEU A 120 17.44 7.18 0.34
C LEU A 120 16.77 8.56 0.42
N ALA A 121 17.54 9.65 0.37
CA ALA A 121 16.99 11.01 0.36
C ALA A 121 16.42 11.44 -1.00
N ASN A 122 16.75 10.71 -2.06
CA ASN A 122 16.25 10.99 -3.41
C ASN A 122 14.78 10.64 -3.53
N ARG A 123 14.10 11.33 -4.43
CA ARG A 123 12.68 11.08 -4.75
C ARG A 123 12.56 10.59 -6.16
N SER A 124 11.77 9.54 -6.32
CA SER A 124 11.46 9.00 -7.63
C SER A 124 10.71 10.00 -8.50
N GLY A 125 11.01 9.97 -9.78
CA GLY A 125 10.43 10.80 -10.82
C GLY A 125 10.30 10.05 -12.14
N ALA A 126 10.18 10.76 -13.24
CA ALA A 126 10.00 10.15 -14.56
C ALA A 126 11.18 9.20 -14.92
N GLY A 127 10.83 7.95 -15.19
CA GLY A 127 11.80 6.90 -15.55
C GLY A 127 12.24 6.03 -14.37
N ASP A 128 11.91 6.43 -13.14
CA ASP A 128 12.18 5.60 -11.95
C ASP A 128 11.15 4.49 -11.78
N LEU A 129 11.59 3.42 -11.12
CA LEU A 129 10.77 2.29 -10.75
C LEU A 129 10.81 2.09 -9.24
N ASP A 130 9.64 2.17 -8.62
CA ASP A 130 9.41 1.91 -7.21
C ASP A 130 8.71 0.56 -7.05
N VAL A 131 9.36 -0.39 -6.37
CA VAL A 131 8.83 -1.74 -6.19
C VAL A 131 8.68 -2.06 -4.71
N VAL A 132 7.52 -2.59 -4.34
CA VAL A 132 7.29 -3.22 -3.03
C VAL A 132 6.72 -4.60 -3.26
N VAL A 133 7.39 -5.65 -2.76
CA VAL A 133 6.88 -7.02 -2.76
C VAL A 133 6.59 -7.43 -1.33
N TYR A 134 5.34 -7.58 -1.00
CA TYR A 134 4.91 -8.02 0.33
C TYR A 134 5.00 -9.54 0.47
N SER A 135 5.32 -10.01 1.66
CA SER A 135 5.02 -11.38 2.02
C SER A 135 3.51 -11.64 1.96
N ALA A 136 3.10 -12.82 1.52
CA ALA A 136 1.68 -13.16 1.41
C ALA A 136 0.96 -13.01 2.77
N ARG A 137 1.61 -13.36 3.87
CA ARG A 137 1.08 -13.19 5.23
C ARG A 137 0.82 -11.72 5.58
N LYS A 138 1.78 -10.85 5.32
CA LYS A 138 1.63 -9.41 5.55
C LYS A 138 0.56 -8.83 4.65
N TRP A 139 0.60 -9.15 3.36
CA TRP A 139 -0.37 -8.66 2.39
C TRP A 139 -1.80 -9.06 2.79
N CYS A 140 -2.05 -10.35 3.13
CA CYS A 140 -3.36 -10.82 3.58
C CYS A 140 -3.84 -10.09 4.84
N ARG A 141 -2.96 -9.88 5.84
CA ARG A 141 -3.33 -9.11 7.06
C ARG A 141 -3.79 -7.70 6.71
N LEU A 142 -3.08 -7.02 5.82
CA LEU A 142 -3.43 -5.66 5.39
C LEU A 142 -4.72 -5.65 4.55
N ALA A 143 -4.88 -6.57 3.63
CA ALA A 143 -6.07 -6.69 2.78
C ALA A 143 -7.34 -7.01 3.61
N LEU A 144 -7.25 -7.96 4.54
CA LEU A 144 -8.34 -8.29 5.47
C LEU A 144 -8.70 -7.10 6.40
N ALA A 145 -7.75 -6.22 6.69
CA ALA A 145 -8.02 -4.99 7.43
C ALA A 145 -8.59 -3.87 6.54
N GLY A 146 -8.83 -4.13 5.26
CA GLY A 146 -9.39 -3.17 4.31
C GLY A 146 -8.43 -2.09 3.85
N ASN A 147 -7.11 -2.35 3.84
CA ASN A 147 -6.12 -1.35 3.41
C ASN A 147 -6.28 -1.03 1.92
N PRO A 148 -6.60 0.23 1.54
CA PRO A 148 -6.86 0.63 0.16
C PRO A 148 -5.70 0.35 -0.78
N THR A 149 -4.46 0.54 -0.32
CA THR A 149 -3.27 0.41 -1.16
C THR A 149 -3.06 -1.03 -1.61
N VAL A 150 -3.12 -1.99 -0.68
CA VAL A 150 -2.86 -3.40 -1.02
C VAL A 150 -4.04 -4.06 -1.74
N LEU A 151 -5.27 -3.62 -1.46
CA LEU A 151 -6.46 -4.11 -2.15
C LEU A 151 -6.44 -3.83 -3.66
N LEU A 152 -5.75 -2.77 -4.10
CA LEU A 152 -5.61 -2.46 -5.53
C LEU A 152 -5.09 -3.64 -6.35
N ALA A 153 -4.17 -4.42 -5.81
CA ALA A 153 -3.58 -5.56 -6.51
C ALA A 153 -4.60 -6.59 -7.02
N LEU A 154 -5.79 -6.63 -6.41
CA LEU A 154 -6.88 -7.54 -6.79
C LEU A 154 -7.75 -7.03 -7.95
N PHE A 155 -7.61 -5.76 -8.33
CA PHE A 155 -8.50 -5.09 -9.29
C PHE A 155 -7.76 -4.49 -10.49
N VAL A 156 -6.45 -4.68 -10.53
CA VAL A 156 -5.61 -4.19 -11.64
C VAL A 156 -5.99 -4.93 -12.93
N PRO A 157 -6.20 -4.22 -14.04
CA PRO A 157 -6.51 -4.85 -15.33
C PRO A 157 -5.32 -5.67 -15.86
N ASP A 158 -5.60 -6.68 -16.69
CA ASP A 158 -4.61 -7.66 -17.17
C ASP A 158 -3.42 -7.02 -17.88
N GLU A 159 -3.61 -5.92 -18.59
CA GLU A 159 -2.56 -5.17 -19.28
C GLU A 159 -1.53 -4.52 -18.35
N GLU A 160 -1.87 -4.35 -17.07
CA GLU A 160 -0.99 -3.79 -16.04
C GLU A 160 -0.41 -4.88 -15.11
N VAL A 161 -0.68 -6.15 -15.42
CA VAL A 161 -0.10 -7.29 -14.70
C VAL A 161 1.31 -7.55 -15.22
N VAL A 162 2.31 -7.38 -14.37
CA VAL A 162 3.73 -7.63 -14.69
C VAL A 162 4.07 -9.12 -14.59
N TYR A 163 3.51 -9.80 -13.58
CA TYR A 163 3.68 -11.24 -13.36
C TYR A 163 2.49 -11.81 -12.59
N ARG A 164 2.03 -12.99 -12.99
CA ARG A 164 1.00 -13.75 -12.28
C ARG A 164 1.15 -15.24 -12.57
N ASN A 165 1.25 -16.06 -11.53
CA ASN A 165 1.15 -17.52 -11.65
C ASN A 165 -0.25 -18.00 -11.23
N GLU A 166 -0.47 -19.32 -11.21
CA GLU A 166 -1.77 -19.92 -10.87
C GLU A 166 -2.23 -19.56 -9.44
N VAL A 167 -1.31 -19.49 -8.48
CA VAL A 167 -1.62 -19.11 -7.09
C VAL A 167 -2.04 -17.63 -7.01
N GLY A 168 -1.35 -16.77 -7.74
CA GLY A 168 -1.72 -15.35 -7.85
C GLY A 168 -3.04 -15.15 -8.60
N ALA A 169 -3.31 -15.98 -9.62
CA ALA A 169 -4.59 -15.94 -10.34
C ALA A 169 -5.75 -16.36 -9.41
N GLU A 170 -5.61 -17.44 -8.65
CA GLU A 170 -6.61 -17.85 -7.66
C GLU A 170 -6.92 -16.73 -6.66
N LEU A 171 -5.90 -15.99 -6.21
CA LEU A 171 -6.07 -14.87 -5.30
C LEU A 171 -6.93 -13.75 -5.93
N VAL A 172 -6.61 -13.35 -7.16
CA VAL A 172 -7.33 -12.31 -7.91
C VAL A 172 -8.77 -12.74 -8.23
N ASP A 173 -8.98 -13.96 -8.66
CA ASP A 173 -10.32 -14.51 -8.96
C ASP A 173 -11.25 -14.54 -7.75
N ASN A 174 -10.65 -14.56 -6.53
CA ASN A 174 -11.36 -14.53 -5.27
C ASN A 174 -11.29 -13.17 -4.55
N ALA A 175 -11.11 -12.07 -5.27
CA ALA A 175 -11.06 -10.71 -4.72
C ALA A 175 -12.23 -10.38 -3.79
N SER A 176 -13.44 -10.91 -4.07
CA SER A 176 -14.64 -10.71 -3.27
C SER A 176 -14.50 -11.22 -1.81
N ARG A 177 -13.57 -12.15 -1.53
CA ARG A 177 -13.32 -12.66 -0.19
C ARG A 177 -12.69 -11.63 0.74
N PHE A 178 -12.07 -10.59 0.17
CA PHE A 178 -11.42 -9.49 0.92
C PHE A 178 -12.33 -8.27 1.10
N VAL A 179 -13.52 -8.29 0.49
CA VAL A 179 -14.44 -7.15 0.53
C VAL A 179 -15.19 -7.12 1.85
N SER A 180 -15.15 -5.96 2.55
CA SER A 180 -15.94 -5.76 3.77
C SER A 180 -16.08 -4.28 4.12
N THR A 181 -17.02 -3.98 5.03
CA THR A 181 -17.20 -2.62 5.56
C THR A 181 -16.03 -2.13 6.40
N LEU A 182 -15.13 -3.02 6.84
CA LEU A 182 -13.88 -2.62 7.53
C LEU A 182 -13.03 -1.66 6.69
N ALA A 183 -13.12 -1.74 5.36
CA ALA A 183 -12.43 -0.83 4.46
C ALA A 183 -12.88 0.63 4.61
N ALA A 184 -14.13 0.89 5.02
CA ALA A 184 -14.65 2.25 5.21
C ALA A 184 -13.73 3.09 6.10
N ARG A 185 -13.40 2.54 7.28
CA ARG A 185 -12.52 3.23 8.25
C ARG A 185 -11.13 3.49 7.68
N ARG A 186 -10.60 2.55 6.89
CA ARG A 186 -9.27 2.70 6.28
C ARG A 186 -9.29 3.74 5.17
N PHE A 187 -10.22 3.67 4.22
CA PHE A 187 -10.38 4.71 3.19
C PHE A 187 -10.54 6.09 3.81
N LEU A 188 -11.40 6.21 4.83
CA LEU A 188 -11.64 7.46 5.55
C LEU A 188 -10.39 7.98 6.25
N GLY A 189 -9.65 7.11 6.95
CA GLY A 189 -8.42 7.48 7.63
C GLY A 189 -7.34 7.98 6.66
N TYR A 190 -7.14 7.29 5.54
CA TYR A 190 -6.20 7.69 4.50
C TYR A 190 -6.63 9.00 3.82
N LEU A 191 -7.92 9.15 3.49
CA LEU A 191 -8.46 10.38 2.94
C LEU A 191 -8.18 11.57 3.87
N ARG A 192 -8.48 11.43 5.17
CA ARG A 192 -8.26 12.46 6.19
C ARG A 192 -6.79 12.83 6.33
N ALA A 193 -5.90 11.85 6.31
CA ALA A 193 -4.47 12.09 6.34
C ALA A 193 -3.99 12.91 5.14
N GLN A 194 -4.44 12.57 3.93
CA GLN A 194 -4.12 13.34 2.72
C GLN A 194 -4.72 14.75 2.75
N LYS A 195 -5.96 14.91 3.23
CA LYS A 195 -6.60 16.20 3.43
C LYS A 195 -5.84 17.08 4.43
N ALA A 196 -5.41 16.49 5.55
CA ALA A 196 -4.62 17.20 6.56
C ALA A 196 -3.26 17.64 6.01
N ALA A 197 -2.58 16.80 5.24
CA ALA A 197 -1.33 17.13 4.57
C ALA A 197 -1.51 18.24 3.53
N MET A 198 -2.58 18.20 2.72
CA MET A 198 -2.95 19.27 1.79
C MET A 198 -3.12 20.63 2.48
N LEU A 199 -3.72 20.63 3.67
CA LEU A 199 -3.99 21.83 4.47
C LEU A 199 -2.81 22.25 5.37
N GLY A 200 -1.70 21.52 5.37
CA GLY A 200 -0.55 21.80 6.22
C GLY A 200 -0.80 21.53 7.71
N LEU A 201 -1.84 20.76 8.07
CA LEU A 201 -2.26 20.51 9.45
C LEU A 201 -1.56 19.32 10.11
N SER A 202 -0.87 18.48 9.35
CA SER A 202 -0.30 17.21 9.84
C SER A 202 1.09 17.33 10.46
N GLY A 203 1.63 18.55 10.63
CA GLY A 203 3.03 18.76 11.06
C GLY A 203 4.07 18.29 10.02
N ALA A 204 3.66 17.52 9.02
CA ALA A 204 4.47 17.21 7.86
C ALA A 204 4.34 18.40 6.89
N HIS A 205 5.42 19.14 6.71
CA HIS A 205 5.50 20.14 5.66
C HIS A 205 5.32 19.44 4.31
N THR A 206 4.54 20.08 3.42
CA THR A 206 4.52 19.61 2.04
C THR A 206 5.95 19.53 1.53
N ASN A 207 6.26 18.43 0.88
CA ASN A 207 7.55 18.29 0.22
C ASN A 207 7.52 18.86 -1.22
N ARG A 208 6.43 19.56 -1.56
CA ARG A 208 6.16 20.22 -2.85
C ARG A 208 5.72 21.67 -2.66
N PRO A 209 6.58 22.53 -2.04
CA PRO A 209 6.25 23.93 -1.78
C PRO A 209 5.94 24.70 -3.06
N GLU A 210 6.48 24.26 -4.20
CA GLU A 210 6.22 24.84 -5.53
C GLU A 210 4.75 24.71 -5.94
N LEU A 211 4.08 23.60 -5.61
CA LEU A 211 2.65 23.44 -5.90
C LEU A 211 1.80 24.38 -5.05
N VAL A 212 2.16 24.52 -3.77
CA VAL A 212 1.48 25.46 -2.87
C VAL A 212 1.69 26.91 -3.33
N ALA A 213 2.90 27.27 -3.73
CA ALA A 213 3.19 28.61 -4.24
C ALA A 213 2.42 28.94 -5.52
N THR A 214 2.24 27.95 -6.40
CA THR A 214 1.58 28.14 -7.69
C THR A 214 0.05 28.09 -7.59
N HIS A 215 -0.50 27.16 -6.80
CA HIS A 215 -1.94 26.84 -6.79
C HIS A 215 -2.65 27.19 -5.47
N GLY A 216 -1.89 27.61 -4.44
CA GLY A 216 -2.41 27.88 -3.09
C GLY A 216 -2.60 26.65 -2.20
N TYR A 217 -2.39 25.45 -2.74
CA TYR A 217 -2.46 24.16 -2.02
C TYR A 217 -1.64 23.07 -2.74
N ASP A 218 -1.33 21.98 -2.05
CA ASP A 218 -0.66 20.81 -2.67
C ASP A 218 -1.68 20.00 -3.49
N THR A 219 -1.64 20.16 -4.80
CA THR A 219 -2.57 19.54 -5.74
C THR A 219 -2.44 18.02 -5.79
N LYS A 220 -1.25 17.44 -5.48
CA LYS A 220 -1.04 16.00 -5.44
C LYS A 220 -1.73 15.39 -4.20
N PHE A 221 -1.60 15.99 -3.03
CA PHE A 221 -2.33 15.56 -1.84
C PHE A 221 -3.83 15.69 -1.99
N ALA A 222 -4.31 16.80 -2.59
CA ALA A 222 -5.72 17.02 -2.87
C ALA A 222 -6.32 15.95 -3.78
N MET A 223 -5.66 15.67 -4.89
CA MET A 223 -6.06 14.63 -5.83
C MET A 223 -6.07 13.24 -5.14
N HIS A 224 -5.04 12.92 -4.34
CA HIS A 224 -5.00 11.65 -3.62
C HIS A 224 -6.12 11.52 -2.59
N ALA A 225 -6.45 12.60 -1.84
CA ALA A 225 -7.56 12.59 -0.89
C ALA A 225 -8.89 12.29 -1.59
N LEU A 226 -9.21 13.01 -2.68
CA LEU A 226 -10.45 12.78 -3.39
C LEU A 226 -10.51 11.43 -4.09
N ARG A 227 -9.40 10.95 -4.67
CA ARG A 227 -9.29 9.61 -5.26
C ARG A 227 -9.67 8.52 -4.24
N LEU A 228 -9.12 8.60 -3.03
CA LEU A 228 -9.47 7.66 -1.95
C LEU A 228 -10.96 7.71 -1.60
N GLY A 229 -11.55 8.90 -1.63
CA GLY A 229 -12.99 9.06 -1.43
C GLY A 229 -13.81 8.38 -2.52
N VAL A 230 -13.53 8.66 -3.80
CA VAL A 230 -14.20 8.08 -4.96
C VAL A 230 -14.09 6.55 -4.95
N GLN A 231 -12.87 6.03 -4.84
CA GLN A 231 -12.63 4.58 -4.84
C GLN A 231 -13.21 3.88 -3.61
N GLY A 232 -13.19 4.53 -2.44
CA GLY A 232 -13.79 3.96 -1.24
C GLY A 232 -15.31 3.89 -1.33
N VAL A 233 -15.98 4.90 -1.89
CA VAL A 233 -17.42 4.89 -2.15
C VAL A 233 -17.77 3.78 -3.16
N GLU A 234 -17.02 3.65 -4.25
CA GLU A 234 -17.21 2.57 -5.21
C GLU A 234 -17.05 1.19 -4.55
N PHE A 235 -15.94 0.99 -3.81
CA PHE A 235 -15.64 -0.28 -3.15
C PHE A 235 -16.74 -0.69 -2.16
N LEU A 236 -17.23 0.24 -1.34
CA LEU A 236 -18.28 -0.03 -0.35
C LEU A 236 -19.67 -0.21 -0.98
N THR A 237 -19.87 0.21 -2.22
CA THR A 237 -21.13 0.09 -2.93
C THR A 237 -21.15 -1.15 -3.82
N THR A 238 -20.03 -1.48 -4.47
CA THR A 238 -19.98 -2.51 -5.51
C THR A 238 -19.08 -3.71 -5.15
N GLY A 239 -18.24 -3.58 -4.12
CA GLY A 239 -17.18 -4.55 -3.81
C GLY A 239 -16.03 -4.56 -4.79
N ARG A 240 -15.87 -3.52 -5.61
CA ARG A 240 -14.84 -3.42 -6.68
C ARG A 240 -14.17 -2.06 -6.67
N ILE A 241 -13.00 -2.01 -7.30
CA ILE A 241 -12.29 -0.77 -7.62
C ILE A 241 -12.06 -0.78 -9.13
N SER A 242 -12.63 0.18 -9.84
CA SER A 242 -12.43 0.33 -11.29
C SER A 242 -11.10 1.03 -11.59
N LEU A 243 -10.33 0.43 -12.48
CA LEU A 243 -9.02 0.92 -12.91
C LEU A 243 -8.88 0.83 -14.44
N PRO A 244 -8.48 1.90 -15.15
CA PRO A 244 -8.35 3.26 -14.59
C PRO A 244 -9.69 3.79 -14.07
N ILE A 245 -9.63 4.84 -13.26
CA ILE A 245 -10.84 5.46 -12.70
C ILE A 245 -11.75 5.91 -13.85
N PRO A 246 -13.07 5.62 -13.80
CA PRO A 246 -13.98 6.01 -14.86
C PRO A 246 -14.20 7.53 -14.94
N GLU A 247 -14.59 8.01 -16.12
CA GLU A 247 -15.14 9.37 -16.25
C GLU A 247 -16.55 9.44 -15.62
N PRO A 248 -16.96 10.59 -15.04
CA PRO A 248 -16.27 11.89 -15.08
C PRO A 248 -15.22 12.09 -13.97
N ASP A 249 -15.10 11.17 -13.02
CA ASP A 249 -14.23 11.32 -11.85
C ASP A 249 -12.75 11.47 -12.25
N LEU A 250 -12.30 10.69 -13.23
CA LEU A 250 -10.93 10.78 -13.72
C LEU A 250 -10.59 12.18 -14.25
N GLY A 251 -11.46 12.75 -15.06
CA GLY A 251 -11.30 14.10 -15.59
C GLY A 251 -11.20 15.15 -14.49
N TYR A 252 -12.03 15.03 -13.46
CA TYR A 252 -12.02 15.94 -12.31
C TYR A 252 -10.74 15.78 -11.45
N LEU A 253 -10.31 14.56 -11.18
CA LEU A 253 -9.05 14.29 -10.47
C LEU A 253 -7.83 14.84 -11.22
N ARG A 254 -7.82 14.70 -12.55
CA ARG A 254 -6.76 15.28 -13.39
C ARG A 254 -6.78 16.82 -13.37
N ALA A 255 -7.96 17.44 -13.37
CA ALA A 255 -8.11 18.90 -13.25
C ALA A 255 -7.55 19.40 -11.90
N ILE A 256 -7.87 18.71 -10.79
CA ILE A 256 -7.28 19.01 -9.47
C ILE A 256 -5.75 18.87 -9.53
N ARG A 257 -5.25 17.78 -10.10
CA ARG A 257 -3.79 17.50 -10.17
C ARG A 257 -3.02 18.58 -10.94
N ARG A 258 -3.66 19.19 -11.97
CA ARG A 258 -3.10 20.31 -12.73
C ARG A 258 -3.32 21.68 -12.08
N GLY A 259 -4.05 21.75 -10.94
CA GLY A 259 -4.36 23.01 -10.26
C GLY A 259 -5.42 23.86 -10.96
N GLU A 260 -6.26 23.27 -11.79
CA GLU A 260 -7.35 23.93 -12.52
C GLU A 260 -8.61 24.15 -11.65
N VAL A 261 -8.66 23.50 -10.47
CA VAL A 261 -9.78 23.59 -9.52
C VAL A 261 -9.36 24.38 -8.29
N GLY A 262 -10.23 25.31 -7.85
CA GLY A 262 -9.95 26.14 -6.69
C GLY A 262 -9.97 25.34 -5.37
N MET A 263 -9.10 25.72 -4.40
CA MET A 263 -8.97 25.06 -3.10
C MET A 263 -10.32 24.85 -2.39
N ALA A 264 -11.20 25.88 -2.38
CA ALA A 264 -12.49 25.80 -1.70
C ALA A 264 -13.40 24.72 -2.30
N GLU A 265 -13.41 24.59 -3.62
CA GLU A 265 -14.16 23.56 -4.34
C GLU A 265 -13.61 22.17 -4.06
N VAL A 266 -12.28 22.01 -4.09
CA VAL A 266 -11.60 20.73 -3.75
C VAL A 266 -11.92 20.31 -2.34
N VAL A 267 -11.84 21.22 -1.36
CA VAL A 267 -12.19 20.93 0.04
C VAL A 267 -13.65 20.49 0.18
N ALA A 268 -14.57 21.14 -0.55
CA ALA A 268 -15.98 20.76 -0.56
C ALA A 268 -16.20 19.35 -1.13
N ALA A 269 -15.53 19.03 -2.25
CA ALA A 269 -15.58 17.70 -2.87
C ALA A 269 -15.04 16.61 -1.95
N ILE A 270 -13.86 16.81 -1.32
CA ILE A 270 -13.28 15.90 -0.36
C ILE A 270 -14.20 15.71 0.86
N THR A 271 -14.78 16.80 1.38
CA THR A 271 -15.70 16.72 2.52
C THR A 271 -16.99 15.97 2.17
N HIS A 272 -17.48 16.12 0.95
CA HIS A 272 -18.61 15.33 0.46
C HIS A 272 -18.27 13.82 0.42
N ALA A 273 -17.13 13.46 -0.16
CA ALA A 273 -16.67 12.07 -0.23
C ALA A 273 -16.44 11.47 1.18
N GLU A 274 -15.88 12.25 2.10
CA GLU A 274 -15.69 11.88 3.50
C GLU A 274 -17.02 11.50 4.16
N ARG A 275 -18.05 12.34 4.03
CA ARG A 275 -19.39 12.06 4.56
C ARG A 275 -20.02 10.80 3.94
N ARG A 276 -19.86 10.62 2.61
CA ARG A 276 -20.36 9.41 1.93
C ARG A 276 -19.69 8.14 2.44
N LEU A 277 -18.40 8.15 2.73
CA LEU A 277 -17.69 7.03 3.33
C LEU A 277 -18.18 6.72 4.75
N GLU A 278 -18.48 7.76 5.56
CA GLU A 278 -19.05 7.59 6.89
C GLU A 278 -20.44 6.94 6.83
N GLU A 279 -21.31 7.41 5.95
CA GLU A 279 -22.64 6.85 5.74
C GLU A 279 -22.58 5.38 5.32
N LEU A 280 -21.70 5.05 4.34
CA LEU A 280 -21.54 3.69 3.85
C LEU A 280 -20.86 2.76 4.86
N GLY A 281 -20.05 3.28 5.78
CA GLY A 281 -19.50 2.49 6.89
C GLY A 281 -20.55 1.85 7.79
N GLY A 282 -21.77 2.44 7.86
CA GLY A 282 -22.90 1.93 8.64
C GLY A 282 -24.05 1.34 7.83
N ALA A 283 -24.09 1.51 6.50
CA ALA A 283 -25.22 1.14 5.65
C ALA A 283 -24.76 0.67 4.24
N SER A 284 -23.66 -0.08 4.18
CA SER A 284 -23.13 -0.64 2.93
C SER A 284 -23.85 -1.92 2.53
N THR A 285 -23.76 -2.26 1.24
CA THR A 285 -24.25 -3.52 0.67
C THR A 285 -23.19 -4.63 0.69
N VAL A 286 -21.94 -4.31 0.97
CA VAL A 286 -20.86 -5.30 1.11
C VAL A 286 -20.90 -5.96 2.49
N PRO A 287 -20.31 -7.16 2.65
CA PRO A 287 -20.27 -7.86 3.94
C PRO A 287 -19.62 -7.03 5.06
N ASP A 288 -20.05 -7.25 6.31
CA ASP A 288 -19.44 -6.59 7.48
C ASP A 288 -17.99 -7.03 7.69
N GLU A 289 -17.71 -8.32 7.47
CA GLU A 289 -16.40 -8.93 7.64
C GLU A 289 -15.93 -9.62 6.35
N PRO A 290 -14.62 -9.62 6.06
CA PRO A 290 -14.08 -10.38 4.94
C PRO A 290 -14.11 -11.89 5.26
N ASP A 291 -14.01 -12.74 4.24
CA ASP A 291 -13.95 -14.19 4.41
C ASP A 291 -12.58 -14.65 4.91
N ARG A 292 -12.32 -14.39 6.21
CA ARG A 292 -11.07 -14.76 6.89
C ARG A 292 -10.77 -16.24 6.78
N ARG A 293 -11.81 -17.09 6.82
CA ARG A 293 -11.62 -18.55 6.76
C ARG A 293 -11.06 -18.97 5.41
N TRP A 294 -11.65 -18.48 4.34
CA TRP A 294 -11.15 -18.77 2.99
C TRP A 294 -9.72 -18.27 2.81
N VAL A 295 -9.40 -17.05 3.26
CA VAL A 295 -8.06 -16.47 3.16
C VAL A 295 -7.04 -17.28 3.96
N ASP A 296 -7.38 -17.72 5.17
CA ASP A 296 -6.52 -18.55 6.01
C ASP A 296 -6.27 -19.91 5.37
N ASP A 297 -7.32 -20.60 4.88
CA ASP A 297 -7.24 -21.87 4.18
C ASP A 297 -6.40 -21.74 2.88
N TRP A 298 -6.59 -20.67 2.11
CA TRP A 298 -5.80 -20.38 0.91
C TRP A 298 -4.32 -20.15 1.25
N LEU A 299 -4.05 -19.30 2.22
CA LEU A 299 -2.68 -18.95 2.62
C LEU A 299 -1.91 -20.18 3.12
N HIS A 300 -2.57 -21.02 3.90
CA HIS A 300 -2.00 -22.26 4.40
C HIS A 300 -1.67 -23.24 3.25
N ARG A 301 -2.62 -23.51 2.36
CA ARG A 301 -2.44 -24.39 1.20
C ARG A 301 -1.34 -23.88 0.27
N ALA A 302 -1.37 -22.59 -0.07
CA ALA A 302 -0.38 -21.98 -0.95
C ALA A 302 1.04 -22.12 -0.41
N HIS A 303 1.26 -21.96 0.90
CA HIS A 303 2.56 -22.17 1.51
C HIS A 303 2.98 -23.62 1.52
N LEU A 304 2.08 -24.56 1.85
CA LEU A 304 2.40 -26.00 1.84
C LEU A 304 2.82 -26.46 0.45
N ASP A 305 2.10 -26.06 -0.60
CA ASP A 305 2.41 -26.40 -1.98
C ASP A 305 3.75 -25.78 -2.41
N TYR A 306 4.00 -24.53 -2.05
CA TYR A 306 5.27 -23.84 -2.33
C TYR A 306 6.46 -24.55 -1.66
N TRP A 307 6.32 -24.95 -0.40
CA TRP A 307 7.40 -25.63 0.34
C TRP A 307 7.62 -27.07 -0.14
N ALA A 308 6.57 -27.77 -0.60
CA ALA A 308 6.70 -29.10 -1.17
C ALA A 308 7.51 -29.14 -2.47
N THR A 309 7.43 -28.05 -3.28
CA THR A 309 8.16 -27.94 -4.56
C THR A 309 9.59 -27.44 -4.41
N ARG A 310 9.94 -26.89 -3.24
CA ARG A 310 11.26 -26.32 -2.95
C ARG A 310 11.78 -26.88 -1.63
N PRO A 311 12.62 -27.93 -1.67
CA PRO A 311 13.22 -28.45 -0.44
C PRO A 311 13.96 -27.29 0.27
N PRO A 312 13.98 -27.29 1.62
CA PRO A 312 14.64 -26.24 2.39
C PRO A 312 16.07 -26.08 1.89
N ALA A 313 16.46 -24.83 1.62
CA ALA A 313 17.85 -24.53 1.33
C ALA A 313 18.71 -25.12 2.46
N ALA A 314 19.74 -25.85 2.10
CA ALA A 314 20.68 -26.39 3.10
C ALA A 314 21.18 -25.20 3.95
N PRO A 315 21.28 -25.36 5.28
CA PRO A 315 21.79 -24.29 6.13
C PRO A 315 23.14 -23.82 5.60
N ALA A 316 23.28 -22.51 5.43
CA ALA A 316 24.54 -21.92 5.04
C ALA A 316 25.62 -22.43 6.02
N GLN A 317 26.62 -23.14 5.50
CA GLN A 317 27.75 -23.56 6.31
C GLN A 317 28.49 -22.27 6.68
N HIS A 318 28.35 -21.87 7.93
CA HIS A 318 29.20 -20.83 8.49
C HIS A 318 30.62 -21.38 8.57
N GLY A 319 31.46 -20.94 7.64
CA GLY A 319 32.91 -21.15 7.67
C GLY A 319 33.59 -20.03 8.47
#